data_0999872bc6095115628069f71dd087d7
#
_entry.id   0999872bc6095115628069f71dd087d7
#
_cell.length_a   1.000
_cell.length_b   1.000
_cell.length_c   1.000
_cell.angle_alpha   90.00
_cell.angle_beta   90.00
_cell.angle_gamma   90.00
#
_symmetry.space_group_name_H-M   'P 1'
#
loop_
_entity.id
_entity.type
_entity.pdbx_description
1 polymer ?
#
loop_
_entity_poly.entity_id
_entity_poly.type
_entity_poly.pdbx_seq_one_letter_code
_entity_poly.pdbx_strand_id
1 'polypeptide(L)'
;MSTPRGSSAYVRGVVDVSIVVPACFENPLKEEAIDFLSAVLVQEVPAKIPVTAILGAYHIATRYIRAPREAVKNVLSSLLRTRSPAFFPDVSPYLAIEALRYAADFHIESWDGYLVALALFLGTNTIYSLDKELSRVSHVRVVIPFPEDKIREYHEYISALRHSPT
;
A
#
# COMPACT_ATOMS: atom_id res chain seq x y z
N MET A 1 25.96 -3.52 -33.90
CA MET A 1 25.00 -4.26 -33.03
C MET A 1 24.75 -3.42 -31.78
N SER A 2 23.60 -2.77 -31.72
CA SER A 2 23.23 -1.99 -30.54
C SER A 2 22.70 -2.95 -29.50
N THR A 3 23.41 -3.09 -28.37
CA THR A 3 22.90 -3.71 -27.15
C THR A 3 21.61 -3.00 -26.74
N PRO A 4 20.50 -3.70 -26.50
CA PRO A 4 19.33 -3.06 -25.90
C PRO A 4 19.76 -2.56 -24.51
N ARG A 5 19.73 -1.25 -24.33
CA ARG A 5 19.80 -0.67 -23.00
C ARG A 5 18.60 -1.22 -22.26
N GLY A 6 18.86 -2.08 -21.29
CA GLY A 6 17.84 -2.50 -20.35
C GLY A 6 17.20 -1.24 -19.80
N SER A 7 15.95 -1.02 -20.09
CA SER A 7 15.18 0.05 -19.47
C SER A 7 15.23 -0.24 -17.98
N SER A 8 16.01 0.54 -17.23
CA SER A 8 15.88 0.60 -15.79
C SER A 8 14.40 0.87 -15.53
N ALA A 9 13.69 -0.13 -15.02
CA ALA A 9 12.27 -0.02 -14.77
C ALA A 9 12.06 1.12 -13.79
N TYR A 10 11.56 2.26 -14.29
CA TYR A 10 11.29 3.42 -13.46
C TYR A 10 10.17 3.08 -12.48
N VAL A 11 10.46 3.17 -11.18
CA VAL A 11 9.47 2.99 -10.11
C VAL A 11 9.03 4.37 -9.62
N ARG A 12 7.75 4.68 -9.80
CA ARG A 12 7.19 5.97 -9.37
C ARG A 12 6.95 6.03 -7.87
N GLY A 13 6.56 4.93 -7.24
CA GLY A 13 6.27 4.89 -5.83
C GLY A 13 6.01 3.49 -5.29
N VAL A 14 5.76 3.43 -4.01
CA VAL A 14 5.44 2.21 -3.25
C VAL A 14 4.04 2.35 -2.66
N VAL A 15 3.25 1.29 -2.72
CA VAL A 15 1.84 1.27 -2.26
C VAL A 15 1.78 0.77 -0.82
N ASP A 16 1.21 1.58 0.07
CA ASP A 16 0.93 1.24 1.46
C ASP A 16 -0.32 0.36 1.59
N VAL A 17 -0.38 -0.39 2.69
CA VAL A 17 -1.53 -1.22 3.07
C VAL A 17 -2.85 -0.44 3.11
N SER A 18 -2.82 0.83 3.51
CA SER A 18 -4.01 1.69 3.56
C SER A 18 -4.69 1.92 2.22
N ILE A 19 -3.97 1.73 1.10
CA ILE A 19 -4.52 1.77 -0.26
C ILE A 19 -5.18 0.44 -0.62
N VAL A 20 -4.68 -0.67 -0.12
CA VAL A 20 -5.18 -2.02 -0.44
C VAL A 20 -6.46 -2.34 0.34
N VAL A 21 -6.51 -1.95 1.61
CA VAL A 21 -7.64 -2.26 2.52
C VAL A 21 -9.01 -1.88 1.94
N PRO A 22 -9.22 -0.67 1.37
CA PRO A 22 -10.53 -0.30 0.83
C PRO A 22 -11.03 -1.18 -0.32
N ALA A 23 -10.13 -1.86 -1.03
CA ALA A 23 -10.50 -2.80 -2.09
C ALA A 23 -11.14 -4.10 -1.55
N CYS A 24 -11.01 -4.38 -0.25
CA CYS A 24 -11.34 -5.68 0.34
C CYS A 24 -12.77 -5.82 0.84
N PHE A 25 -13.53 -4.73 0.96
CA PHE A 25 -14.88 -4.74 1.53
C PHE A 25 -15.73 -3.58 0.99
N GLU A 26 -17.05 -3.62 1.22
CA GLU A 26 -17.95 -2.56 0.77
C GLU A 26 -17.75 -1.28 1.57
N ASN A 27 -17.40 -0.20 0.88
CA ASN A 27 -17.19 1.12 1.44
C ASN A 27 -17.17 2.18 0.32
N PRO A 28 -17.25 3.50 0.64
CA PRO A 28 -17.30 4.57 -0.35
C PRO A 28 -16.05 4.73 -1.23
N LEU A 29 -14.91 4.15 -0.84
CA LEU A 29 -13.64 4.26 -1.55
C LEU A 29 -13.28 3.02 -2.37
N LYS A 30 -14.11 1.98 -2.35
CA LYS A 30 -13.79 0.68 -2.93
C LYS A 30 -13.48 0.75 -4.42
N GLU A 31 -14.31 1.45 -5.19
CA GLU A 31 -14.14 1.53 -6.65
C GLU A 31 -12.82 2.22 -7.00
N GLU A 32 -12.54 3.36 -6.38
CA GLU A 32 -11.30 4.10 -6.60
C GLU A 32 -10.07 3.29 -6.20
N ALA A 33 -10.15 2.53 -5.11
CA ALA A 33 -9.06 1.65 -4.68
C ALA A 33 -8.81 0.53 -5.69
N ILE A 34 -9.87 -0.11 -6.19
CA ILE A 34 -9.77 -1.14 -7.22
C ILE A 34 -9.19 -0.57 -8.52
N ASP A 35 -9.66 0.59 -8.95
CA ASP A 35 -9.18 1.25 -10.18
C ASP A 35 -7.70 1.60 -10.07
N PHE A 36 -7.27 2.18 -8.95
CA PHE A 36 -5.87 2.50 -8.72
C PHE A 36 -4.98 1.25 -8.68
N LEU A 37 -5.38 0.23 -7.93
CA LEU A 37 -4.63 -1.03 -7.85
C LEU A 37 -4.57 -1.72 -9.21
N SER A 38 -5.65 -1.69 -9.99
CA SER A 38 -5.66 -2.25 -11.34
C SER A 38 -4.68 -1.53 -12.25
N ALA A 39 -4.63 -0.20 -12.21
CA ALA A 39 -3.65 0.60 -12.96
C ALA A 39 -2.21 0.27 -12.55
N VAL A 40 -1.97 0.02 -11.26
CA VAL A 40 -0.65 -0.43 -10.78
C VAL A 40 -0.31 -1.83 -11.28
N LEU A 41 -1.26 -2.76 -11.21
CA LEU A 41 -1.04 -4.15 -11.64
C LEU A 41 -0.70 -4.26 -13.14
N VAL A 42 -1.31 -3.43 -13.98
CA VAL A 42 -1.00 -3.38 -15.42
C VAL A 42 0.13 -2.40 -15.77
N GLN A 43 0.77 -1.82 -14.78
CA GLN A 43 1.90 -0.89 -14.92
C GLN A 43 1.58 0.43 -15.65
N GLU A 44 0.32 0.83 -15.73
CA GLU A 44 -0.06 2.20 -16.11
C GLU A 44 0.43 3.20 -15.07
N VAL A 45 0.37 2.82 -13.80
CA VAL A 45 1.08 3.47 -12.70
C VAL A 45 2.27 2.58 -12.32
N PRO A 46 3.52 2.97 -12.61
CA PRO A 46 4.69 2.13 -12.37
C PRO A 46 5.10 2.15 -10.90
N ALA A 47 4.24 1.66 -10.04
CA ALA A 47 4.46 1.53 -8.60
C ALA A 47 4.70 0.07 -8.20
N LYS A 48 5.25 -0.14 -7.01
CA LYS A 48 5.43 -1.46 -6.40
C LYS A 48 4.48 -1.65 -5.23
N ILE A 49 3.90 -2.85 -5.16
CA ILE A 49 3.06 -3.29 -4.05
C ILE A 49 3.85 -4.33 -3.27
N PRO A 50 4.30 -4.03 -2.04
CA PRO A 50 4.92 -5.05 -1.21
C PRO A 50 3.94 -6.19 -0.93
N VAL A 51 4.36 -7.43 -1.08
CA VAL A 51 3.51 -8.59 -0.75
C VAL A 51 3.09 -8.56 0.73
N THR A 52 3.91 -8.00 1.58
CA THR A 52 3.57 -7.76 2.99
C THR A 52 2.35 -6.84 3.17
N ALA A 53 2.12 -5.88 2.26
CA ALA A 53 0.93 -5.03 2.30
C ALA A 53 -0.36 -5.84 2.03
N ILE A 54 -0.28 -6.89 1.24
CA ILE A 54 -1.41 -7.80 0.99
C ILE A 54 -1.77 -8.57 2.27
N LEU A 55 -0.77 -9.10 2.96
CA LEU A 55 -0.98 -9.79 4.24
C LEU A 55 -1.49 -8.84 5.32
N GLY A 56 -0.94 -7.63 5.37
CA GLY A 56 -1.39 -6.57 6.27
C GLY A 56 -2.83 -6.15 5.98
N ALA A 57 -3.23 -6.06 4.73
CA ALA A 57 -4.61 -5.73 4.35
C ALA A 57 -5.61 -6.79 4.83
N TYR A 58 -5.25 -8.08 4.72
CA TYR A 58 -6.07 -9.14 5.31
C TYR A 58 -6.25 -8.96 6.81
N HIS A 59 -5.15 -8.71 7.52
CA HIS A 59 -5.19 -8.51 8.97
C HIS A 59 -6.09 -7.32 9.35
N ILE A 60 -5.91 -6.17 8.72
CA ILE A 60 -6.68 -4.96 9.02
C ILE A 60 -8.15 -5.16 8.68
N ALA A 61 -8.46 -5.65 7.49
CA ALA A 61 -9.84 -5.83 7.04
C ALA A 61 -10.62 -6.83 7.91
N THR A 62 -9.98 -7.92 8.34
CA THR A 62 -10.66 -8.97 9.11
C THR A 62 -10.64 -8.74 10.60
N ARG A 63 -9.58 -8.14 11.15
CA ARG A 63 -9.41 -7.94 12.59
C ARG A 63 -10.06 -6.65 13.08
N TYR A 64 -9.82 -5.56 12.39
CA TYR A 64 -10.27 -4.22 12.83
C TYR A 64 -11.58 -3.79 12.18
N ILE A 65 -11.79 -4.10 10.90
CA ILE A 65 -13.01 -3.75 10.17
C ILE A 65 -14.07 -4.85 10.30
N ARG A 66 -13.64 -6.08 10.63
CA ARG A 66 -14.49 -7.26 10.76
C ARG A 66 -15.20 -7.66 9.46
N ALA A 67 -14.58 -7.37 8.33
CA ALA A 67 -15.05 -7.86 7.04
C ALA A 67 -15.00 -9.40 6.96
N PRO A 68 -15.88 -10.04 6.18
CA PRO A 68 -15.93 -11.50 6.06
C PRO A 68 -14.59 -12.06 5.53
N ARG A 69 -13.98 -12.95 6.28
CA ARG A 69 -12.64 -13.49 5.99
C ARG A 69 -12.52 -14.11 4.61
N GLU A 70 -13.56 -14.86 4.21
CA GLU A 70 -13.58 -15.55 2.92
C GLU A 70 -13.62 -14.55 1.75
N ALA A 71 -14.43 -13.49 1.87
CA ALA A 71 -14.50 -12.44 0.86
C ALA A 71 -13.16 -11.69 0.73
N VAL A 72 -12.56 -11.31 1.85
CA VAL A 72 -11.24 -10.63 1.87
C VAL A 72 -10.17 -11.54 1.26
N LYS A 73 -10.12 -12.81 1.65
CA LYS A 73 -9.19 -13.80 1.08
C LYS A 73 -9.34 -13.88 -0.44
N ASN A 74 -10.58 -13.96 -0.93
CA ASN A 74 -10.83 -14.10 -2.36
C ASN A 74 -10.33 -12.88 -3.16
N VAL A 75 -10.58 -11.67 -2.68
CA VAL A 75 -10.09 -10.44 -3.32
C VAL A 75 -8.56 -10.43 -3.35
N LEU A 76 -7.92 -10.60 -2.20
CA LEU A 76 -6.46 -10.52 -2.10
C LEU A 76 -5.76 -11.64 -2.88
N SER A 77 -6.29 -12.85 -2.85
CA SER A 77 -5.77 -13.97 -3.65
C SER A 77 -5.91 -13.70 -5.15
N SER A 78 -7.00 -13.07 -5.58
CA SER A 78 -7.19 -12.70 -6.99
C SER A 78 -6.16 -11.68 -7.45
N LEU A 79 -5.85 -10.68 -6.61
CA LEU A 79 -4.78 -9.73 -6.91
C LEU A 79 -3.43 -10.44 -7.10
N LEU A 80 -3.06 -11.32 -6.19
CA LEU A 80 -1.78 -12.04 -6.24
C LEU A 80 -1.69 -13.00 -7.44
N ARG A 81 -2.81 -13.62 -7.83
CA ARG A 81 -2.86 -14.53 -8.99
C ARG A 81 -2.63 -13.84 -10.32
N THR A 82 -2.74 -12.54 -10.40
CA THR A 82 -2.36 -11.78 -11.61
C THR A 82 -0.88 -11.94 -11.94
N ARG A 83 -0.06 -12.30 -10.95
CA ARG A 83 1.40 -12.40 -11.09
C ARG A 83 2.05 -11.14 -11.66
N SER A 84 1.45 -9.99 -11.36
CA SER A 84 1.94 -8.72 -11.86
C SER A 84 3.38 -8.45 -11.40
N PRO A 85 4.22 -7.85 -12.28
CA PRO A 85 5.55 -7.37 -11.89
C PRO A 85 5.50 -6.21 -10.88
N ALA A 86 4.31 -5.66 -10.60
CA ALA A 86 4.12 -4.67 -9.54
C ALA A 86 4.40 -5.23 -8.15
N PHE A 87 4.22 -6.54 -7.92
CA PHE A 87 4.49 -7.12 -6.61
C PHE A 87 5.98 -7.15 -6.28
N PHE A 88 6.31 -6.67 -5.09
CA PHE A 88 7.65 -6.77 -4.53
C PHE A 88 7.65 -7.83 -3.41
N PRO A 89 8.34 -8.98 -3.60
CA PRO A 89 8.16 -10.14 -2.73
C PRO A 89 9.00 -10.13 -1.45
N ASP A 90 10.11 -9.38 -1.42
CA ASP A 90 11.16 -9.60 -0.44
C ASP A 90 11.16 -8.60 0.72
N VAL A 91 11.33 -9.13 1.94
CA VAL A 91 11.83 -8.36 3.08
C VAL A 91 13.21 -8.95 3.41
N SER A 92 14.26 -8.45 2.78
CA SER A 92 15.61 -8.89 3.07
C SER A 92 16.07 -8.41 4.46
N PRO A 93 17.05 -9.07 5.09
CA PRO A 93 17.65 -8.58 6.33
C PRO A 93 18.15 -7.13 6.22
N TYR A 94 18.72 -6.76 5.08
CA TYR A 94 19.15 -5.39 4.83
C TYR A 94 17.99 -4.39 4.91
N LEU A 95 16.89 -4.66 4.18
CA LEU A 95 15.71 -3.78 4.21
C LEU A 95 15.07 -3.75 5.60
N ALA A 96 15.07 -4.84 6.33
CA ALA A 96 14.56 -4.89 7.70
C ALA A 96 15.39 -4.01 8.65
N ILE A 97 16.72 -4.05 8.53
CA ILE A 97 17.62 -3.17 9.33
C ILE A 97 17.33 -1.70 9.01
N GLU A 98 17.25 -1.34 7.74
CA GLU A 98 16.92 0.02 7.32
C GLU A 98 15.51 0.45 7.80
N ALA A 99 14.54 -0.45 7.74
CA ALA A 99 13.19 -0.22 8.26
C ALA A 99 13.20 0.13 9.76
N LEU A 100 13.93 -0.63 10.54
CA LEU A 100 14.08 -0.40 11.99
C LEU A 100 14.80 0.91 12.28
N ARG A 101 15.81 1.25 11.47
CA ARG A 101 16.52 2.52 11.61
C ARG A 101 15.58 3.70 11.36
N TYR A 102 14.81 3.70 10.27
CA TYR A 102 13.84 4.77 10.00
C TYR A 102 12.73 4.82 11.05
N ALA A 103 12.25 3.66 11.50
CA ALA A 103 11.24 3.60 12.55
C ALA A 103 11.71 4.28 13.85
N ALA A 104 12.94 4.00 14.26
CA ALA A 104 13.54 4.60 15.46
C ALA A 104 13.82 6.10 15.27
N ASP A 105 14.44 6.49 14.16
CA ASP A 105 14.84 7.87 13.89
C ASP A 105 13.64 8.83 13.77
N PHE A 106 12.53 8.38 13.19
CA PHE A 106 11.35 9.20 12.93
C PHE A 106 10.16 8.89 13.85
N HIS A 107 10.33 7.99 14.81
CA HIS A 107 9.27 7.58 15.75
C HIS A 107 7.98 7.11 15.04
N ILE A 108 8.15 6.28 14.02
CA ILE A 108 7.07 5.67 13.24
C ILE A 108 7.04 4.14 13.46
N GLU A 109 5.96 3.51 13.03
CA GLU A 109 5.82 2.06 13.07
C GLU A 109 6.89 1.37 12.19
N SER A 110 7.27 0.15 12.53
CA SER A 110 8.29 -0.61 11.78
C SER A 110 7.85 -0.88 10.32
N TRP A 111 6.57 -1.07 10.08
CA TRP A 111 6.04 -1.24 8.72
C TRP A 111 6.11 0.03 7.89
N ASP A 112 5.91 1.18 8.51
CA ASP A 112 6.11 2.49 7.86
C ASP A 112 7.59 2.72 7.58
N GLY A 113 8.46 2.35 8.51
CA GLY A 113 9.90 2.33 8.29
C GLY A 113 10.31 1.45 7.11
N TYR A 114 9.66 0.29 6.95
CA TYR A 114 9.88 -0.58 5.80
C TYR A 114 9.46 0.07 4.48
N LEU A 115 8.32 0.76 4.43
CA LEU A 115 7.88 1.47 3.23
C LEU A 115 8.88 2.57 2.82
N VAL A 116 9.40 3.31 3.79
CA VAL A 116 10.45 4.32 3.54
C VAL A 116 11.71 3.65 2.99
N ALA A 117 12.19 2.60 3.64
CA ALA A 117 13.39 1.87 3.21
C ALA A 117 13.22 1.29 1.81
N LEU A 118 12.06 0.69 1.51
CA LEU A 118 11.78 0.12 0.21
C LEU A 118 11.70 1.18 -0.88
N ALA A 119 11.02 2.30 -0.63
CA ALA A 119 10.93 3.40 -1.59
C ALA A 119 12.32 3.89 -1.99
N LEU A 120 13.16 4.19 -1.02
CA LEU A 120 14.54 4.66 -1.27
C LEU A 120 15.39 3.60 -1.93
N PHE A 121 15.25 2.34 -1.56
CA PHE A 121 15.93 1.22 -2.21
C PHE A 121 15.56 1.09 -3.70
N LEU A 122 14.30 1.34 -4.03
CA LEU A 122 13.80 1.31 -5.40
C LEU A 122 14.06 2.60 -6.19
N GLY A 123 14.73 3.58 -5.57
CA GLY A 123 15.09 4.84 -6.22
C GLY A 123 13.93 5.83 -6.35
N THR A 124 12.91 5.72 -5.52
CA THR A 124 11.78 6.66 -5.44
C THR A 124 11.66 7.26 -4.05
N ASN A 125 11.03 8.42 -3.95
CA ASN A 125 10.69 9.03 -2.66
C ASN A 125 9.17 9.07 -2.42
N THR A 126 8.38 8.46 -3.30
CA THR A 126 6.92 8.52 -3.24
C THR A 126 6.35 7.28 -2.57
N ILE A 127 5.44 7.49 -1.61
CA ILE A 127 4.62 6.46 -0.99
C ILE A 127 3.15 6.82 -1.22
N TYR A 128 2.40 5.92 -1.84
CA TYR A 128 0.95 6.04 -1.96
C TYR A 128 0.31 5.52 -0.69
N SER A 129 -0.29 6.42 0.10
CA SER A 129 -0.85 6.09 1.41
C SER A 129 -1.96 7.04 1.79
N LEU A 130 -2.90 6.58 2.61
CA LEU A 130 -3.88 7.41 3.33
C LEU A 130 -3.32 7.90 4.67
N ASP A 131 -2.19 7.38 5.12
CA ASP A 131 -1.58 7.73 6.40
C ASP A 131 -0.70 8.99 6.26
N LYS A 132 -1.21 10.10 6.78
CA LYS A 132 -0.49 11.38 6.77
C LYS A 132 0.70 11.42 7.73
N GLU A 133 0.79 10.49 8.68
CA GLU A 133 1.94 10.44 9.61
C GLU A 133 3.25 10.15 8.91
N LEU A 134 3.21 9.40 7.81
CA LEU A 134 4.38 9.17 6.97
C LEU A 134 5.00 10.46 6.40
N SER A 135 4.24 11.53 6.29
CA SER A 135 4.75 12.84 5.82
C SER A 135 5.73 13.51 6.81
N ARG A 136 5.84 13.02 8.04
CA ARG A 136 6.86 13.45 9.01
C ARG A 136 8.27 13.07 8.57
N VAL A 137 8.38 12.03 7.73
CA VAL A 137 9.67 11.57 7.21
C VAL A 137 10.07 12.46 6.05
N SER A 138 11.07 13.30 6.24
CA SER A 138 11.52 14.29 5.25
C SER A 138 12.08 13.66 3.96
N HIS A 139 12.46 12.38 4.00
CA HIS A 139 13.03 11.64 2.87
C HIS A 139 11.98 11.16 1.86
N VAL A 140 10.70 11.19 2.22
CA VAL A 140 9.62 10.68 1.37
C VAL A 140 8.50 11.71 1.20
N ARG A 141 7.75 11.52 0.13
CA ARG A 141 6.55 12.25 -0.19
C ARG A 141 5.36 11.31 -0.18
N VAL A 142 4.36 11.61 0.62
CA VAL A 142 3.09 10.87 0.64
C VAL A 142 2.15 11.43 -0.41
N VAL A 143 1.64 10.56 -1.27
CA VAL A 143 0.65 10.88 -2.28
C VAL A 143 -0.61 10.09 -1.99
N ILE A 144 -1.73 10.79 -1.89
CA ILE A 144 -3.05 10.18 -1.77
C ILE A 144 -3.66 10.12 -3.16
N PRO A 145 -3.84 8.92 -3.77
CA PRO A 145 -4.26 8.79 -5.16
C PRO A 145 -5.77 8.85 -5.37
N PHE A 146 -6.52 9.40 -4.41
CA PHE A 146 -7.98 9.41 -4.41
C PHE A 146 -8.54 10.84 -4.23
N PRO A 147 -9.77 11.10 -4.72
CA PRO A 147 -10.47 12.37 -4.48
C PRO A 147 -10.69 12.62 -2.99
N GLU A 148 -10.54 13.87 -2.57
CA GLU A 148 -10.62 14.25 -1.14
C GLU A 148 -12.01 13.99 -0.54
N ASP A 149 -13.07 14.20 -1.31
CA ASP A 149 -14.44 13.91 -0.88
C ASP A 149 -14.66 12.42 -0.60
N LYS A 150 -14.11 11.54 -1.43
CA LYS A 150 -14.16 10.08 -1.25
C LYS A 150 -13.38 9.61 -0.03
N ILE A 151 -12.24 10.21 0.25
CA ILE A 151 -11.45 9.92 1.45
C ILE A 151 -12.23 10.31 2.70
N ARG A 152 -12.87 11.46 2.69
CA ARG A 152 -13.70 11.92 3.80
C ARG A 152 -14.88 10.97 4.04
N GLU A 153 -15.62 10.58 3.00
CA GLU A 153 -16.71 9.61 3.09
C GLU A 153 -16.24 8.26 3.65
N TYR A 154 -15.06 7.80 3.22
CA TYR A 154 -14.45 6.56 3.71
C TYR A 154 -14.14 6.63 5.21
N HIS A 155 -13.51 7.71 5.66
CA HIS A 155 -13.20 7.87 7.09
C HIS A 155 -14.46 7.94 7.96
N GLU A 156 -15.49 8.63 7.50
CA GLU A 156 -16.80 8.67 8.16
C GLU A 156 -17.43 7.28 8.25
N TYR A 157 -17.37 6.52 7.16
CA TYR A 157 -17.87 5.14 7.10
C TYR A 157 -17.15 4.22 8.09
N ILE A 158 -15.83 4.25 8.13
CA ILE A 158 -15.02 3.46 9.06
C ILE A 158 -15.32 3.84 10.51
N SER A 159 -15.44 5.12 10.81
CA SER A 159 -15.81 5.63 12.13
C SER A 159 -17.17 5.08 12.58
N ALA A 160 -18.16 5.09 11.70
CA ALA A 160 -19.50 4.56 11.98
C ALA A 160 -19.49 3.05 12.25
N LEU A 161 -18.67 2.27 11.54
CA LEU A 161 -18.51 0.83 11.80
C LEU A 161 -17.94 0.52 13.19
N ARG A 162 -17.02 1.36 13.67
CA ARG A 162 -16.39 1.18 15.01
C ARG A 162 -17.35 1.48 16.17
N HIS A 163 -18.37 2.29 15.93
CA HIS A 163 -19.34 2.72 16.94
C HIS A 163 -20.66 1.97 16.86
N SER A 164 -20.82 1.02 15.92
CA SER A 164 -22.03 0.18 15.84
C SER A 164 -22.04 -0.83 16.98
N PRO A 165 -23.11 -0.90 17.82
CA PRO A 165 -23.23 -1.94 18.81
C PRO A 165 -23.32 -3.30 18.15
N THR A 166 -22.60 -4.28 18.69
CA THR A 166 -22.67 -5.70 18.31
C THR A 166 -23.98 -6.31 18.76
#